data_3d32946dd25dedf11ab1f967d97b8315
#
_entry.id   3d32946dd25dedf11ab1f967d97b8315
#
_cell.length_a   1.000
_cell.length_b   1.000
_cell.length_c   1.000
_cell.angle_alpha   90.00
_cell.angle_beta   90.00
_cell.angle_gamma   90.00
#
_symmetry.space_group_name_H-M   'P 1'
#
loop_
_entity.id
_entity.type
_entity.pdbx_description
1 polymer ?
#
loop_
_entity_poly.entity_id
_entity_poly.type
_entity_poly.pdbx_seq_one_letter_code
_entity_poly.pdbx_strand_id
1 'polypeptide(L)'
;VLHWCRINIFKVVTLLGTFALALAFAGNDLVNFVGVPLAAYSAYQDFAANGAGQADTFMMSSLNESAKTPFIFLFLSGVVMVYALATSKKAQNVVKTSVDLSRQDEGEEMFGSSRVARSIVRGANNVNEFFSKYTPKPLVRWIDARFNKDEAILAQGAAFDLVRASINLVLSGLLIALGTSLKLPLSTTYVTFIVAMGSSLADRAWSRESAVFRITGVLNVIGGWFLTAGIAFSACA
;
A
#
# COMPACT_ATOMS: atom_id res chain seq x y z
N VAL A 1 -11.73 25.14 15.28
CA VAL A 1 -10.70 26.08 14.77
C VAL A 1 -10.63 26.00 13.25
N LEU A 2 -10.36 24.85 12.62
CA LEU A 2 -10.21 24.70 11.16
C LEU A 2 -11.47 25.13 10.37
N HIS A 3 -12.64 24.80 10.87
CA HIS A 3 -13.91 25.22 10.26
C HIS A 3 -14.10 26.75 10.30
N TRP A 4 -13.62 27.38 11.36
CA TRP A 4 -13.68 28.85 11.53
C TRP A 4 -12.73 29.58 10.57
N CYS A 5 -11.60 28.95 10.24
CA CYS A 5 -10.63 29.48 9.28
C CYS A 5 -11.00 29.19 7.81
N ARG A 6 -12.15 28.60 7.52
CA ARG A 6 -12.57 28.15 6.16
C ARG A 6 -11.57 27.23 5.45
N ILE A 7 -10.75 26.50 6.21
CA ILE A 7 -9.78 25.55 5.68
C ILE A 7 -10.50 24.23 5.41
N ASN A 8 -10.30 23.67 4.22
CA ASN A 8 -10.84 22.36 3.89
C ASN A 8 -10.11 21.28 4.70
N ILE A 9 -10.83 20.64 5.62
CA ILE A 9 -10.31 19.63 6.54
C ILE A 9 -9.65 18.46 5.78
N PHE A 10 -10.24 18.04 4.66
CA PHE A 10 -9.69 16.94 3.86
C PHE A 10 -8.33 17.26 3.23
N LYS A 11 -8.07 18.54 2.87
CA LYS A 11 -6.72 18.95 2.42
C LYS A 11 -5.69 18.82 3.53
N VAL A 12 -6.05 19.21 4.76
CA VAL A 12 -5.17 19.09 5.93
C VAL A 12 -4.92 17.61 6.23
N VAL A 13 -5.97 16.78 6.25
CA VAL A 13 -5.85 15.34 6.48
C VAL A 13 -5.00 14.66 5.39
N THR A 14 -5.18 15.05 4.13
CA THR A 14 -4.37 14.53 3.02
C THR A 14 -2.89 14.87 3.19
N LEU A 15 -2.57 16.12 3.54
CA LEU A 15 -1.17 16.53 3.76
C LEU A 15 -0.53 15.83 4.96
N LEU A 16 -1.22 15.79 6.09
CA LEU A 16 -0.75 15.10 7.30
C LEU A 16 -0.68 13.59 7.09
N GLY A 17 -1.67 13.03 6.41
CA GLY A 17 -1.71 11.60 6.06
C GLY A 17 -0.57 11.21 5.12
N THR A 18 -0.24 12.04 4.13
CA THR A 18 0.91 11.82 3.25
C THR A 18 2.22 11.83 4.04
N PHE A 19 2.38 12.78 4.96
CA PHE A 19 3.55 12.84 5.82
C PHE A 19 3.65 11.62 6.75
N ALA A 20 2.54 11.23 7.39
CA ALA A 20 2.49 10.07 8.26
C ALA A 20 2.78 8.76 7.49
N LEU A 21 2.24 8.63 6.28
CA LEU A 21 2.51 7.48 5.41
C LEU A 21 3.98 7.45 4.97
N ALA A 22 4.57 8.59 4.65
CA ALA A 22 5.99 8.68 4.32
C ALA A 22 6.89 8.26 5.49
N LEU A 23 6.54 8.65 6.73
CA LEU A 23 7.23 8.18 7.94
C LEU A 23 7.08 6.67 8.13
N ALA A 24 5.88 6.13 7.92
CA ALA A 24 5.63 4.69 8.01
C ALA A 24 6.43 3.92 6.96
N PHE A 25 6.54 4.43 5.74
CA PHE A 25 7.39 3.86 4.69
C PHE A 25 8.87 3.90 5.09
N ALA A 26 9.37 5.04 5.54
CA ALA A 26 10.76 5.17 5.97
C ALA A 26 11.09 4.18 7.10
N GLY A 27 10.19 3.99 8.06
CA GLY A 27 10.39 3.07 9.18
C GLY A 27 10.37 1.59 8.76
N ASN A 28 9.60 1.22 7.75
CA ASN A 28 9.49 -0.15 7.27
C ASN A 28 10.47 -0.43 6.11
N ASP A 29 10.40 0.35 5.05
CA ASP A 29 11.12 0.05 3.80
C ASP A 29 12.61 0.27 3.93
N LEU A 30 13.07 1.29 4.65
CA LEU A 30 14.49 1.52 4.88
C LEU A 30 15.13 0.33 5.61
N VAL A 31 14.46 -0.20 6.63
CA VAL A 31 14.94 -1.37 7.37
C VAL A 31 14.96 -2.62 6.49
N ASN A 32 13.97 -2.82 5.65
CA ASN A 32 13.92 -3.97 4.74
C ASN A 32 15.04 -3.95 3.69
N PHE A 33 15.42 -2.78 3.19
CA PHE A 33 16.48 -2.65 2.17
C PHE A 33 17.88 -2.64 2.75
N VAL A 34 18.07 -1.99 3.89
CA VAL A 34 19.39 -1.74 4.48
C VAL A 34 19.69 -2.66 5.64
N GLY A 35 18.66 -3.21 6.28
CA GLY A 35 18.80 -4.05 7.48
C GLY A 35 19.64 -5.30 7.24
N VAL A 36 19.47 -6.00 6.14
CA VAL A 36 20.23 -7.23 5.82
C VAL A 36 21.74 -6.95 5.64
N PRO A 37 22.16 -5.99 4.79
CA PRO A 37 23.58 -5.61 4.70
C PRO A 37 24.18 -5.15 6.02
N LEU A 38 23.43 -4.41 6.83
CA LEU A 38 23.92 -3.93 8.12
C LEU A 38 24.01 -5.05 9.16
N ALA A 39 23.06 -6.00 9.15
CA ALA A 39 23.15 -7.20 9.98
C ALA A 39 24.36 -8.06 9.60
N ALA A 40 24.60 -8.23 8.29
CA ALA A 40 25.77 -8.94 7.78
C ALA A 40 27.08 -8.26 8.20
N TYR A 41 27.13 -6.93 8.13
CA TYR A 41 28.29 -6.17 8.60
C TYR A 41 28.53 -6.32 10.10
N SER A 42 27.46 -6.26 10.91
CA SER A 42 27.52 -6.48 12.35
C SER A 42 28.00 -7.90 12.69
N ALA A 43 27.49 -8.90 11.99
CA ALA A 43 27.92 -10.30 12.13
C ALA A 43 29.40 -10.49 11.76
N TYR A 44 29.86 -9.83 10.69
CA TYR A 44 31.27 -9.84 10.31
C TYR A 44 32.17 -9.22 11.38
N GLN A 45 31.76 -8.08 11.97
CA GLN A 45 32.51 -7.44 13.04
C GLN A 45 32.61 -8.35 14.30
N ASP A 46 31.52 -9.02 14.66
CA ASP A 46 31.48 -9.96 15.76
C ASP A 46 32.41 -11.17 15.49
N PHE A 47 32.33 -11.73 14.30
CA PHE A 47 33.24 -12.80 13.88
C PHE A 47 34.71 -12.37 13.90
N ALA A 48 35.02 -11.18 13.39
CA ALA A 48 36.39 -10.67 13.38
C ALA A 48 36.95 -10.42 14.80
N ALA A 49 36.08 -10.03 15.73
CA ALA A 49 36.48 -9.77 17.12
C ALA A 49 36.57 -11.03 18.00
N ASN A 50 35.65 -11.97 17.81
CA ASN A 50 35.42 -13.09 18.73
C ASN A 50 35.56 -14.47 18.10
N GLY A 51 35.59 -14.57 16.75
CA GLY A 51 35.55 -15.86 16.02
C GLY A 51 36.86 -16.62 16.01
N ALA A 52 37.99 -16.06 16.43
CA ALA A 52 39.33 -16.69 16.52
C ALA A 52 39.72 -17.50 15.25
N GLY A 53 39.16 -17.16 14.09
CA GLY A 53 39.41 -17.85 12.82
C GLY A 53 38.67 -19.18 12.60
N GLN A 54 37.82 -19.61 13.52
CA GLN A 54 37.02 -20.82 13.40
C GLN A 54 35.61 -20.54 12.91
N ALA A 55 35.44 -20.45 11.59
CA ALA A 55 34.15 -20.11 10.98
C ALA A 55 33.08 -21.22 11.19
N ASP A 56 33.47 -22.47 11.24
CA ASP A 56 32.56 -23.63 11.31
C ASP A 56 31.89 -23.80 12.68
N THR A 57 32.51 -23.30 13.74
CA THR A 57 32.03 -23.48 15.12
C THR A 57 31.54 -22.16 15.76
N PHE A 58 31.72 -21.02 15.08
CA PHE A 58 31.32 -19.73 15.62
C PHE A 58 29.80 -19.56 15.61
N MET A 59 29.21 -19.51 16.79
CA MET A 59 27.77 -19.20 16.95
C MET A 59 27.59 -17.68 16.87
N MET A 60 26.93 -17.20 15.82
CA MET A 60 26.63 -15.77 15.63
C MET A 60 25.51 -15.29 16.58
N SER A 61 25.78 -15.36 17.89
CA SER A 61 24.81 -14.99 18.94
C SER A 61 24.40 -13.51 18.89
N SER A 62 25.25 -12.65 18.35
CA SER A 62 24.96 -11.23 18.12
C SER A 62 23.76 -10.97 17.20
N LEU A 63 23.40 -11.92 16.32
CA LEU A 63 22.23 -11.82 15.47
C LEU A 63 20.90 -12.02 16.21
N ASN A 64 20.93 -12.57 17.43
CA ASN A 64 19.74 -12.70 18.28
C ASN A 64 19.39 -11.41 19.03
N GLU A 65 20.33 -10.47 19.09
CA GLU A 65 20.14 -9.17 19.69
C GLU A 65 19.81 -8.11 18.63
N SER A 66 19.31 -6.95 19.09
CA SER A 66 19.10 -5.80 18.21
C SER A 66 20.45 -5.29 17.69
N ALA A 67 20.68 -5.35 16.38
CA ALA A 67 21.89 -4.86 15.75
C ALA A 67 22.09 -3.36 16.06
N LYS A 68 23.24 -3.01 16.65
CA LYS A 68 23.63 -1.61 16.88
C LYS A 68 24.12 -1.05 15.55
N THR A 69 23.24 -0.38 14.83
CA THR A 69 23.55 0.20 13.54
C THR A 69 24.13 1.60 13.70
N PRO A 70 25.32 1.91 13.16
CA PRO A 70 25.86 3.26 13.16
C PRO A 70 24.91 4.21 12.41
N PHE A 71 24.57 5.35 13.03
CA PHE A 71 23.65 6.34 12.47
C PHE A 71 24.04 6.81 11.06
N ILE A 72 25.34 6.90 10.79
CA ILE A 72 25.85 7.36 9.49
C ILE A 72 25.39 6.47 8.33
N PHE A 73 25.30 5.14 8.51
CA PHE A 73 24.81 4.25 7.46
C PHE A 73 23.33 4.44 7.18
N LEU A 74 22.52 4.64 8.24
CA LEU A 74 21.09 4.93 8.09
C LEU A 74 20.87 6.29 7.41
N PHE A 75 21.66 7.29 7.80
CA PHE A 75 21.57 8.62 7.21
C PHE A 75 21.92 8.60 5.72
N LEU A 76 23.06 8.00 5.35
CA LEU A 76 23.48 7.88 3.96
C LEU A 76 22.46 7.09 3.11
N SER A 77 21.95 5.99 3.65
CA SER A 77 20.90 5.19 2.98
C SER A 77 19.65 6.00 2.76
N GLY A 78 19.23 6.79 3.75
CA GLY A 78 18.08 7.69 3.62
C GLY A 78 18.29 8.75 2.53
N VAL A 79 19.47 9.37 2.46
CA VAL A 79 19.82 10.35 1.42
C VAL A 79 19.76 9.70 0.02
N VAL A 80 20.36 8.52 -0.15
CA VAL A 80 20.33 7.77 -1.42
C VAL A 80 18.89 7.41 -1.80
N MET A 81 18.08 6.98 -0.83
CA MET A 81 16.67 6.65 -1.07
C MET A 81 15.88 7.87 -1.53
N VAL A 82 16.03 9.02 -0.88
CA VAL A 82 15.36 10.27 -1.27
C VAL A 82 15.76 10.67 -2.69
N TYR A 83 17.06 10.63 -3.01
CA TYR A 83 17.54 10.93 -4.34
C TYR A 83 16.97 9.97 -5.40
N ALA A 84 17.01 8.66 -5.11
CA ALA A 84 16.49 7.64 -6.02
C ALA A 84 14.98 7.79 -6.27
N LEU A 85 14.17 8.04 -5.23
CA LEU A 85 12.73 8.25 -5.36
C LEU A 85 12.41 9.55 -6.14
N ALA A 86 13.14 10.61 -5.90
CA ALA A 86 12.93 11.89 -6.58
C ALA A 86 13.25 11.83 -8.08
N THR A 87 14.25 11.02 -8.47
CA THR A 87 14.73 10.94 -9.87
C THR A 87 14.14 9.77 -10.67
N SER A 88 13.57 8.77 -9.98
CA SER A 88 13.08 7.55 -10.61
C SER A 88 11.74 7.74 -11.33
N LYS A 89 11.74 7.54 -12.65
CA LYS A 89 10.50 7.48 -13.45
C LYS A 89 9.54 6.38 -12.99
N LYS A 90 10.07 5.26 -12.48
CA LYS A 90 9.24 4.15 -11.95
C LYS A 90 8.50 4.58 -10.68
N ALA A 91 9.14 5.32 -9.79
CA ALA A 91 8.49 5.87 -8.59
C ALA A 91 7.38 6.87 -8.97
N GLN A 92 7.60 7.73 -9.96
CA GLN A 92 6.58 8.63 -10.48
C GLN A 92 5.37 7.89 -11.06
N ASN A 93 5.59 6.76 -11.75
CA ASN A 93 4.49 5.93 -12.25
C ASN A 93 3.66 5.31 -11.11
N VAL A 94 4.28 4.93 -9.99
CA VAL A 94 3.56 4.43 -8.81
C VAL A 94 2.66 5.53 -8.23
N VAL A 95 3.17 6.76 -8.13
CA VAL A 95 2.37 7.92 -7.68
C VAL A 95 1.19 8.15 -8.62
N LYS A 96 1.42 8.12 -9.94
CA LYS A 96 0.36 8.25 -10.94
C LYS A 96 -0.72 7.17 -10.76
N THR A 97 -0.32 5.91 -10.59
CA THR A 97 -1.25 4.80 -10.33
C THR A 97 -2.06 5.02 -9.05
N SER A 98 -1.44 5.52 -7.98
CA SER A 98 -2.15 5.83 -6.74
C SER A 98 -3.19 6.95 -6.92
N VAL A 99 -2.87 7.97 -7.72
CA VAL A 99 -3.81 9.05 -8.06
C VAL A 99 -4.97 8.51 -8.89
N ASP A 100 -4.67 7.68 -9.90
CA ASP A 100 -5.70 7.09 -10.78
C ASP A 100 -6.64 6.16 -10.00
N LEU A 101 -6.14 5.40 -9.03
CA LEU A 101 -6.97 4.58 -8.13
C LEU A 101 -7.85 5.40 -7.18
N SER A 102 -7.50 6.65 -6.93
CA SER A 102 -8.29 7.56 -6.09
C SER A 102 -9.33 8.36 -6.88
N ARG A 103 -9.43 8.18 -8.21
CA ARG A 103 -10.45 8.79 -9.05
C ARG A 103 -11.81 8.11 -8.87
N GLN A 104 -12.87 8.89 -9.00
CA GLN A 104 -14.25 8.39 -9.06
C GLN A 104 -14.78 8.29 -10.50
N ASP A 105 -14.24 9.09 -11.41
CA ASP A 105 -14.70 9.14 -12.79
C ASP A 105 -14.22 7.91 -13.59
N GLU A 106 -15.07 7.49 -14.53
CA GLU A 106 -14.72 6.52 -15.56
C GLU A 106 -13.78 7.22 -16.56
N GLY A 107 -12.52 6.84 -16.57
CA GLY A 107 -11.51 7.36 -17.49
C GLY A 107 -10.81 6.24 -18.25
N GLU A 108 -9.72 6.56 -18.94
CA GLU A 108 -8.88 5.55 -19.56
C GLU A 108 -8.38 4.57 -18.50
N GLU A 109 -8.83 3.33 -18.60
CA GLU A 109 -8.44 2.26 -17.67
C GLU A 109 -7.04 1.75 -18.04
N MET A 110 -6.14 1.73 -17.05
CA MET A 110 -4.74 1.35 -17.25
C MET A 110 -4.55 -0.16 -17.48
N PHE A 111 -5.54 -0.98 -17.10
CA PHE A 111 -5.47 -2.42 -17.15
C PHE A 111 -6.44 -2.99 -18.17
N GLY A 112 -6.03 -4.00 -18.93
CA GLY A 112 -6.91 -4.73 -19.84
C GLY A 112 -7.93 -5.61 -19.09
N SER A 113 -8.95 -6.09 -19.79
CA SER A 113 -9.93 -7.01 -19.21
C SER A 113 -9.42 -8.45 -19.20
N SER A 114 -9.62 -9.19 -18.09
CA SER A 114 -9.31 -10.61 -18.01
C SER A 114 -10.56 -11.47 -17.82
N ARG A 115 -10.52 -12.73 -18.31
CA ARG A 115 -11.63 -13.69 -18.13
C ARG A 115 -11.87 -14.00 -16.66
N VAL A 116 -10.80 -14.09 -15.87
CA VAL A 116 -10.86 -14.38 -14.43
C VAL A 116 -11.53 -13.22 -13.69
N ALA A 117 -11.14 -11.97 -13.98
CA ALA A 117 -11.75 -10.80 -13.36
C ALA A 117 -13.26 -10.70 -13.71
N ARG A 118 -13.65 -11.00 -14.95
CA ARG A 118 -15.08 -11.06 -15.34
C ARG A 118 -15.85 -12.12 -14.56
N SER A 119 -15.24 -13.29 -14.31
CA SER A 119 -15.87 -14.35 -13.52
C SER A 119 -16.05 -13.91 -12.07
N ILE A 120 -15.03 -13.26 -11.48
CA ILE A 120 -15.08 -12.74 -10.10
C ILE A 120 -16.17 -11.68 -9.96
N VAL A 121 -16.24 -10.70 -10.90
CA VAL A 121 -17.27 -9.66 -10.89
C VAL A 121 -18.68 -10.24 -11.04
N ARG A 122 -18.86 -11.22 -11.92
CA ARG A 122 -20.15 -11.93 -12.06
C ARG A 122 -20.52 -12.66 -10.78
N GLY A 123 -19.56 -13.38 -10.18
CA GLY A 123 -19.77 -14.07 -8.91
C GLY A 123 -20.15 -13.11 -7.78
N ALA A 124 -19.45 -11.97 -7.67
CA ALA A 124 -19.76 -10.95 -6.68
C ALA A 124 -21.17 -10.34 -6.89
N ASN A 125 -21.58 -10.09 -8.13
CA ASN A 125 -22.91 -9.60 -8.44
C ASN A 125 -23.99 -10.63 -8.09
N ASN A 126 -23.79 -11.91 -8.41
CA ASN A 126 -24.73 -12.98 -8.07
C ASN A 126 -24.87 -13.12 -6.55
N VAL A 127 -23.76 -13.03 -5.81
CA VAL A 127 -23.76 -13.01 -4.33
C VAL A 127 -24.51 -11.80 -3.80
N ASN A 128 -24.28 -10.62 -4.37
CA ASN A 128 -24.99 -9.41 -3.98
C ASN A 128 -26.49 -9.49 -4.23
N GLU A 129 -26.90 -10.02 -5.39
CA GLU A 129 -28.32 -10.28 -5.71
C GLU A 129 -28.94 -11.29 -4.73
N PHE A 130 -28.21 -12.35 -4.41
CA PHE A 130 -28.65 -13.34 -3.41
C PHE A 130 -28.87 -12.68 -2.05
N PHE A 131 -27.89 -11.93 -1.55
CA PHE A 131 -28.03 -11.24 -0.26
C PHE A 131 -29.12 -10.17 -0.30
N SER A 132 -29.27 -9.41 -1.37
CA SER A 132 -30.31 -8.38 -1.47
C SER A 132 -31.71 -8.97 -1.40
N LYS A 133 -31.90 -10.21 -1.91
CA LYS A 133 -33.15 -10.92 -1.85
C LYS A 133 -33.57 -11.33 -0.42
N TYR A 134 -32.57 -11.62 0.44
CA TYR A 134 -32.79 -12.02 1.83
C TYR A 134 -32.66 -10.87 2.82
N THR A 135 -32.16 -9.71 2.39
CA THR A 135 -31.98 -8.55 3.26
C THR A 135 -33.29 -7.79 3.43
N PRO A 136 -33.68 -7.42 4.67
CA PRO A 136 -34.88 -6.63 4.92
C PRO A 136 -34.86 -5.30 4.16
N LYS A 137 -35.98 -4.98 3.48
CA LYS A 137 -36.12 -3.73 2.69
C LYS A 137 -35.70 -2.44 3.41
N PRO A 138 -35.98 -2.24 4.72
CA PRO A 138 -35.53 -1.03 5.41
C PRO A 138 -34.00 -0.92 5.51
N LEU A 139 -33.30 -2.04 5.65
CA LEU A 139 -31.83 -2.07 5.70
C LEU A 139 -31.23 -1.77 4.33
N VAL A 140 -31.80 -2.30 3.25
CA VAL A 140 -31.38 -2.00 1.89
C VAL A 140 -31.53 -0.49 1.62
N ARG A 141 -32.69 0.09 1.95
CA ARG A 141 -32.92 1.55 1.77
C ARG A 141 -31.95 2.38 2.60
N TRP A 142 -31.65 1.96 3.83
CA TRP A 142 -30.68 2.67 4.68
C TRP A 142 -29.28 2.60 4.11
N ILE A 143 -28.86 1.46 3.54
CA ILE A 143 -27.58 1.32 2.84
C ILE A 143 -27.56 2.19 1.60
N ASP A 144 -28.57 2.08 0.72
CA ASP A 144 -28.62 2.81 -0.54
C ASP A 144 -28.65 4.34 -0.35
N ALA A 145 -29.30 4.82 0.70
CA ALA A 145 -29.29 6.24 1.07
C ALA A 145 -27.89 6.78 1.43
N ARG A 146 -26.95 5.89 1.78
CA ARG A 146 -25.54 6.27 2.05
C ARG A 146 -24.69 6.41 0.78
N PHE A 147 -25.16 5.90 -0.35
CA PHE A 147 -24.48 5.94 -1.65
C PHE A 147 -25.13 6.94 -2.61
N ASN A 148 -25.70 8.03 -2.07
CA ASN A 148 -26.34 9.05 -2.89
C ASN A 148 -25.26 9.85 -3.65
N LYS A 149 -25.24 9.72 -4.98
CA LYS A 149 -24.26 10.40 -5.85
C LYS A 149 -24.50 11.90 -5.95
N ASP A 150 -25.72 12.36 -5.69
CA ASP A 150 -26.12 13.76 -5.84
C ASP A 150 -25.54 14.65 -4.72
N GLU A 151 -25.13 14.04 -3.60
CA GLU A 151 -24.49 14.74 -2.48
C GLU A 151 -22.93 14.72 -2.56
N ALA A 152 -22.37 14.04 -3.54
CA ALA A 152 -20.92 14.01 -3.70
C ALA A 152 -20.41 15.40 -4.13
N ILE A 153 -19.71 16.07 -3.23
CA ILE A 153 -19.03 17.35 -3.51
C ILE A 153 -17.80 17.07 -4.37
N LEU A 154 -18.03 16.76 -5.62
CA LEU A 154 -16.97 16.64 -6.62
C LEU A 154 -16.62 18.05 -7.09
N ALA A 155 -15.45 18.53 -6.72
CA ALA A 155 -14.89 19.73 -7.36
C ALA A 155 -14.64 19.40 -8.83
N GLN A 156 -15.39 20.04 -9.74
CA GLN A 156 -15.20 19.87 -11.18
C GLN A 156 -13.72 20.10 -11.54
N GLY A 157 -13.08 19.11 -12.16
CA GLY A 157 -11.66 19.17 -12.54
C GLY A 157 -10.67 18.73 -11.47
N ALA A 158 -11.10 18.16 -10.36
CA ALA A 158 -10.18 17.57 -9.38
C ALA A 158 -9.56 16.28 -9.95
N ALA A 159 -8.23 16.15 -9.85
CA ALA A 159 -7.50 14.98 -10.35
C ALA A 159 -7.84 13.69 -9.54
N PHE A 160 -8.35 13.83 -8.32
CA PHE A 160 -8.75 12.72 -7.44
C PHE A 160 -9.73 13.20 -6.37
N ASP A 161 -10.47 12.25 -5.80
CA ASP A 161 -11.37 12.52 -4.67
C ASP A 161 -10.56 12.69 -3.37
N LEU A 162 -10.65 13.90 -2.78
CA LEU A 162 -9.96 14.24 -1.52
C LEU A 162 -10.44 13.39 -0.34
N VAL A 163 -11.71 13.01 -0.30
CA VAL A 163 -12.28 12.20 0.79
C VAL A 163 -11.66 10.79 0.73
N ARG A 164 -11.70 10.17 -0.45
CA ARG A 164 -11.11 8.84 -0.67
C ARG A 164 -9.61 8.85 -0.44
N ALA A 165 -8.89 9.85 -0.97
CA ALA A 165 -7.46 10.00 -0.75
C ALA A 165 -7.12 10.11 0.74
N SER A 166 -7.90 10.89 1.50
CA SER A 166 -7.73 11.02 2.95
C SER A 166 -7.93 9.69 3.67
N ILE A 167 -8.99 8.96 3.33
CA ILE A 167 -9.28 7.64 3.92
C ILE A 167 -8.16 6.65 3.60
N ASN A 168 -7.72 6.59 2.34
CA ASN A 168 -6.66 5.68 1.91
C ASN A 168 -5.35 5.97 2.64
N LEU A 169 -4.98 7.24 2.79
CA LEU A 169 -3.75 7.63 3.49
C LEU A 169 -3.80 7.28 4.98
N VAL A 170 -4.90 7.60 5.65
CA VAL A 170 -5.06 7.31 7.08
C VAL A 170 -5.08 5.81 7.33
N LEU A 171 -5.88 5.06 6.56
CA LEU A 171 -6.02 3.61 6.75
C LEU A 171 -4.72 2.87 6.42
N SER A 172 -4.06 3.25 5.33
CA SER A 172 -2.75 2.65 4.96
C SER A 172 -1.68 2.94 6.01
N GLY A 173 -1.58 4.19 6.46
CA GLY A 173 -0.63 4.58 7.49
C GLY A 173 -0.86 3.83 8.80
N LEU A 174 -2.12 3.68 9.21
CA LEU A 174 -2.51 2.95 10.42
C LEU A 174 -2.19 1.46 10.31
N LEU A 175 -2.52 0.81 9.19
CA LEU A 175 -2.23 -0.60 8.99
C LEU A 175 -0.73 -0.89 8.93
N ILE A 176 0.06 -0.02 8.28
CA ILE A 176 1.51 -0.16 8.22
C ILE A 176 2.12 0.04 9.62
N ALA A 177 1.68 1.07 10.35
CA ALA A 177 2.16 1.33 11.71
C ALA A 177 1.84 0.16 12.65
N LEU A 178 0.63 -0.39 12.56
CA LEU A 178 0.22 -1.57 13.33
C LEU A 178 1.07 -2.79 13.00
N GLY A 179 1.24 -3.09 11.72
CA GLY A 179 2.05 -4.23 11.27
C GLY A 179 3.52 -4.09 11.69
N THR A 180 4.08 -2.88 11.57
CA THR A 180 5.44 -2.60 12.03
C THR A 180 5.58 -2.74 13.55
N SER A 181 4.59 -2.29 14.33
CA SER A 181 4.56 -2.47 15.80
C SER A 181 4.53 -3.95 16.19
N LEU A 182 3.82 -4.75 15.43
CA LEU A 182 3.74 -6.21 15.63
C LEU A 182 4.95 -6.96 15.04
N LYS A 183 5.94 -6.25 14.50
CA LYS A 183 7.14 -6.81 13.84
C LYS A 183 6.80 -7.75 12.68
N LEU A 184 5.69 -7.50 11.99
CA LEU A 184 5.30 -8.28 10.81
C LEU A 184 6.08 -7.81 9.58
N PRO A 185 6.62 -8.72 8.77
CA PRO A 185 7.25 -8.37 7.49
C PRO A 185 6.15 -7.95 6.49
N LEU A 186 5.94 -6.65 6.35
CA LEU A 186 4.93 -6.09 5.46
C LEU A 186 5.59 -5.42 4.25
N SER A 187 4.94 -5.54 3.10
CA SER A 187 5.18 -4.64 1.97
C SER A 187 4.26 -3.44 2.09
N THR A 188 4.80 -2.27 2.28
CA THR A 188 4.05 -1.00 2.38
C THR A 188 3.29 -0.70 1.09
N THR A 189 3.90 -0.98 -0.06
CA THR A 189 3.26 -0.85 -1.38
C THR A 189 2.06 -1.79 -1.51
N TYR A 190 2.17 -3.03 -0.99
CA TYR A 190 1.05 -3.97 -0.98
C TYR A 190 -0.12 -3.45 -0.16
N VAL A 191 0.13 -3.00 1.07
CA VAL A 191 -0.90 -2.49 1.96
C VAL A 191 -1.61 -1.29 1.34
N THR A 192 -0.87 -0.29 0.86
CA THR A 192 -1.45 0.91 0.24
C THR A 192 -2.27 0.60 -1.01
N PHE A 193 -1.78 -0.31 -1.84
CA PHE A 193 -2.48 -0.73 -3.05
C PHE A 193 -3.80 -1.45 -2.71
N ILE A 194 -3.79 -2.41 -1.79
CA ILE A 194 -5.01 -3.14 -1.39
C ILE A 194 -6.01 -2.21 -0.70
N VAL A 195 -5.56 -1.26 0.12
CA VAL A 195 -6.44 -0.26 0.72
C VAL A 195 -7.10 0.60 -0.35
N ALA A 196 -6.34 1.11 -1.32
CA ALA A 196 -6.87 1.92 -2.42
C ALA A 196 -7.89 1.14 -3.26
N MET A 197 -7.61 -0.12 -3.53
CA MET A 197 -8.52 -1.00 -4.27
C MET A 197 -9.77 -1.34 -3.46
N GLY A 198 -9.63 -1.65 -2.18
CA GLY A 198 -10.73 -1.95 -1.28
C GLY A 198 -11.68 -0.76 -1.11
N SER A 199 -11.15 0.44 -0.89
CA SER A 199 -11.96 1.66 -0.79
C SER A 199 -12.69 1.97 -2.08
N SER A 200 -12.03 1.79 -3.19
CA SER A 200 -12.57 1.95 -4.54
C SER A 200 -13.73 0.97 -4.81
N LEU A 201 -13.61 -0.30 -4.40
CA LEU A 201 -14.68 -1.29 -4.49
C LEU A 201 -15.85 -0.98 -3.56
N ALA A 202 -15.57 -0.47 -2.36
CA ALA A 202 -16.59 -0.13 -1.37
C ALA A 202 -17.51 1.01 -1.82
N ASP A 203 -17.01 1.96 -2.57
CA ASP A 203 -17.75 3.15 -3.03
C ASP A 203 -18.86 2.85 -4.04
N ARG A 204 -18.86 1.70 -4.67
CA ARG A 204 -19.77 1.36 -5.78
C ARG A 204 -19.79 2.44 -6.88
N ALA A 205 -18.74 3.25 -6.98
CA ALA A 205 -18.65 4.37 -7.92
C ALA A 205 -18.44 3.90 -9.37
N TRP A 206 -18.26 2.61 -9.59
CA TRP A 206 -17.86 2.04 -10.88
C TRP A 206 -19.01 1.38 -11.63
N SER A 207 -18.93 1.48 -12.93
CA SER A 207 -19.66 0.56 -13.79
C SER A 207 -19.12 -0.88 -13.63
N ARG A 208 -19.92 -1.84 -14.09
CA ARG A 208 -19.51 -3.27 -14.09
C ARG A 208 -18.23 -3.49 -14.89
N GLU A 209 -18.01 -2.73 -15.96
CA GLU A 209 -16.82 -2.85 -16.80
C GLU A 209 -15.58 -2.30 -16.09
N SER A 210 -15.64 -1.10 -15.54
CA SER A 210 -14.55 -0.52 -14.74
C SER A 210 -14.12 -1.43 -13.59
N ALA A 211 -15.05 -2.11 -12.93
CA ALA A 211 -14.74 -3.10 -11.90
C ALA A 211 -13.91 -4.27 -12.45
N VAL A 212 -14.18 -4.74 -13.66
CA VAL A 212 -13.42 -5.83 -14.31
C VAL A 212 -11.97 -5.40 -14.56
N PHE A 213 -11.76 -4.20 -15.09
CA PHE A 213 -10.40 -3.68 -15.35
C PHE A 213 -9.59 -3.54 -14.08
N ARG A 214 -10.19 -3.00 -13.01
CA ARG A 214 -9.51 -2.80 -11.73
C ARG A 214 -9.20 -4.11 -11.02
N ILE A 215 -10.11 -5.08 -11.01
CA ILE A 215 -9.83 -6.42 -10.49
C ILE A 215 -8.73 -7.11 -11.31
N THR A 216 -8.69 -6.93 -12.63
CA THR A 216 -7.57 -7.41 -13.45
C THR A 216 -6.26 -6.79 -13.00
N GLY A 217 -6.23 -5.49 -12.70
CA GLY A 217 -5.06 -4.81 -12.14
C GLY A 217 -4.59 -5.43 -10.84
N VAL A 218 -5.51 -5.70 -9.90
CA VAL A 218 -5.18 -6.39 -8.63
C VAL A 218 -4.56 -7.76 -8.90
N LEU A 219 -5.18 -8.56 -9.74
CA LEU A 219 -4.70 -9.91 -10.05
C LEU A 219 -3.32 -9.88 -10.71
N ASN A 220 -3.08 -8.94 -11.62
CA ASN A 220 -1.78 -8.77 -12.26
C ASN A 220 -0.69 -8.38 -11.26
N VAL A 221 -0.97 -7.47 -10.34
CA VAL A 221 -0.01 -7.05 -9.31
C VAL A 221 0.28 -8.20 -8.36
N ILE A 222 -0.76 -8.88 -7.83
CA ILE A 222 -0.60 -10.04 -6.96
C ILE A 222 0.16 -11.16 -7.68
N GLY A 223 -0.21 -11.47 -8.92
CA GLY A 223 0.47 -12.47 -9.75
C GLY A 223 1.94 -12.10 -9.98
N GLY A 224 2.25 -10.83 -10.23
CA GLY A 224 3.60 -10.30 -10.35
C GLY A 224 4.44 -10.52 -9.09
N TRP A 225 3.88 -10.34 -7.91
CA TRP A 225 4.59 -10.59 -6.64
C TRP A 225 4.93 -12.07 -6.46
N PHE A 226 3.97 -12.96 -6.69
CA PHE A 226 4.23 -14.41 -6.61
C PHE A 226 5.26 -14.87 -7.64
N LEU A 227 5.18 -14.34 -8.86
CA LEU A 227 6.15 -14.64 -9.90
C LEU A 227 7.56 -14.16 -9.51
N THR A 228 7.68 -12.94 -9.01
CA THR A 228 8.95 -12.37 -8.55
C THR A 228 9.54 -13.18 -7.40
N ALA A 229 8.73 -13.54 -6.41
CA ALA A 229 9.14 -14.36 -5.29
C ALA A 229 9.59 -15.77 -5.76
N GLY A 230 8.83 -16.38 -6.67
CA GLY A 230 9.16 -17.70 -7.23
C GLY A 230 10.47 -17.70 -8.02
N ILE A 231 10.71 -16.66 -8.84
CA ILE A 231 11.96 -16.50 -9.59
C ILE A 231 13.14 -16.30 -8.63
N ALA A 232 12.98 -15.41 -7.63
CA ALA A 232 14.02 -15.16 -6.64
C ALA A 232 14.37 -16.42 -5.85
N PHE A 233 13.38 -17.16 -5.38
CA PHE A 233 13.57 -18.42 -4.68
C PHE A 233 14.31 -19.45 -5.56
N SER A 234 13.88 -19.62 -6.81
CA SER A 234 14.51 -20.58 -7.74
C SER A 234 15.93 -20.19 -8.12
N ALA A 235 16.26 -18.89 -8.10
CA ALA A 235 17.61 -18.42 -8.40
C ALA A 235 18.57 -18.56 -7.20
N CYS A 236 18.03 -18.65 -5.97
CA CYS A 236 18.82 -18.80 -4.75
C CYS A 236 18.96 -20.28 -4.33
N ALA A 237 18.14 -21.19 -4.87
CA ALA A 237 18.19 -22.63 -4.61
C ALA A 237 19.19 -23.32 -5.53
#